data_851d8cbaee254a491f8c80cf0a5d00f4
#
_entry.id   851d8cbaee254a491f8c80cf0a5d00f4
#
_cell.length_a   1.000
_cell.length_b   1.000
_cell.length_c   1.000
_cell.angle_alpha   90.00
_cell.angle_beta   90.00
_cell.angle_gamma   90.00
#
_symmetry.space_group_name_H-M   'P 1'
#
loop_
_entity.id
_entity.type
_entity.pdbx_description
1 polymer ?
#
loop_
_entity_poly.entity_id
_entity_poly.type
_entity_poly.pdbx_seq_one_letter_code
_entity_poly.pdbx_strand_id
1 'polypeptide(L)'
;MKRILLSLVLVASLSACTAMPTPYQAASGSRWGFEENQIEENRFRVSFGGNSRTDRETVETYLLYRSAELTVEQGYDYFELVERAVDSETRTLGRHPRYGGFSVRYAYFHPRWGWRGIHDPFWDDFHEREITRFEASAEIFMGRGDKPDHPRAFDARDVLANLGDDIVRPEVE
;
A
#
# COMPACT_ATOMS: atom_id res chain seq x y z
N MET A 1 59.74 19.41 26.34
CA MET A 1 59.22 19.12 25.00
C MET A 1 58.05 18.17 25.15
N LYS A 2 56.84 18.73 25.20
CA LYS A 2 55.62 17.98 25.41
C LYS A 2 55.00 17.61 24.05
N ARG A 3 54.97 16.32 23.72
CA ARG A 3 54.30 15.83 22.52
C ARG A 3 52.81 15.66 22.87
N ILE A 4 52.00 16.56 22.37
CA ILE A 4 50.54 16.45 22.46
C ILE A 4 50.11 15.51 21.34
N LEU A 5 49.72 14.31 21.71
CA LEU A 5 49.04 13.37 20.83
C LEU A 5 47.61 13.82 20.67
N LEU A 6 47.29 14.40 19.52
CA LEU A 6 45.94 14.77 19.11
C LEU A 6 45.25 13.51 18.60
N SER A 7 44.55 12.83 19.50
CA SER A 7 43.70 11.71 19.10
C SER A 7 42.45 12.23 18.40
N LEU A 8 42.48 12.19 17.07
CA LEU A 8 41.34 12.48 16.22
C LEU A 8 40.35 11.31 16.33
N VAL A 9 39.34 11.46 17.19
CA VAL A 9 38.21 10.52 17.26
C VAL A 9 37.35 10.75 16.03
N LEU A 10 37.56 9.95 15.00
CA LEU A 10 36.70 9.88 13.82
C LEU A 10 35.41 9.13 14.26
N VAL A 11 34.39 9.86 14.68
CA VAL A 11 33.07 9.32 14.90
C VAL A 11 32.48 9.03 13.50
N ALA A 12 32.66 7.83 13.03
CA ALA A 12 31.97 7.32 11.87
C ALA A 12 30.48 7.22 12.23
N SER A 13 29.68 8.17 11.82
CA SER A 13 28.21 8.09 11.83
C SER A 13 27.82 6.94 10.91
N LEU A 14 27.62 5.76 11.48
CA LEU A 14 26.94 4.66 10.82
C LEU A 14 25.49 5.06 10.65
N SER A 15 25.16 5.72 9.55
CA SER A 15 23.79 5.85 9.08
C SER A 15 23.32 4.44 8.75
N ALA A 16 22.73 3.78 9.71
CA ALA A 16 22.03 2.52 9.49
C ALA A 16 20.84 2.85 8.58
N CYS A 17 20.98 2.59 7.27
CA CYS A 17 19.87 2.58 6.34
C CYS A 17 18.94 1.42 6.74
N THR A 18 18.11 1.63 7.74
CA THR A 18 17.00 0.75 8.03
C THR A 18 15.98 0.96 6.92
N ALA A 19 15.79 -0.08 6.09
CA ALA A 19 14.75 -0.04 5.08
C ALA A 19 13.41 0.19 5.79
N MET A 20 12.76 1.30 5.51
CA MET A 20 11.44 1.64 6.07
C MET A 20 10.33 1.09 5.17
N PRO A 21 9.11 0.90 5.70
CA PRO A 21 7.93 0.67 4.87
C PRO A 21 7.81 1.73 3.78
N THR A 22 7.18 1.38 2.67
CA THR A 22 6.91 2.34 1.60
C THR A 22 5.98 3.43 2.11
N PRO A 23 6.39 4.70 2.11
CA PRO A 23 5.49 5.78 2.49
C PRO A 23 4.42 6.01 1.41
N TYR A 24 3.38 6.76 1.77
CA TYR A 24 2.34 7.16 0.85
C TYR A 24 2.87 8.23 -0.12
N GLN A 25 3.23 7.81 -1.31
CA GLN A 25 3.82 8.64 -2.36
C GLN A 25 3.48 8.09 -3.74
N ALA A 26 3.60 8.92 -4.77
CA ALA A 26 3.51 8.46 -6.15
C ALA A 26 4.70 7.55 -6.49
N ALA A 27 4.47 6.50 -7.26
CA ALA A 27 5.52 5.64 -7.76
C ALA A 27 6.33 6.41 -8.83
N SER A 28 7.58 6.74 -8.50
CA SER A 28 8.49 7.45 -9.39
C SER A 28 9.69 6.58 -9.74
N GLY A 29 9.67 5.95 -10.92
CA GLY A 29 10.77 5.10 -11.39
C GLY A 29 10.98 3.80 -10.61
N SER A 30 10.19 3.55 -9.59
CA SER A 30 10.09 2.31 -8.83
C SER A 30 8.63 1.88 -8.77
N ARG A 31 8.37 0.60 -8.53
CA ARG A 31 7.01 0.08 -8.30
C ARG A 31 6.45 0.38 -6.90
N TRP A 32 7.16 1.18 -6.10
CA TRP A 32 6.79 1.46 -4.72
C TRP A 32 6.05 2.80 -4.63
N GLY A 33 4.81 2.74 -4.19
CA GLY A 33 3.91 3.89 -4.13
C GLY A 33 2.63 3.67 -4.93
N PHE A 34 1.85 4.73 -5.13
CA PHE A 34 0.60 4.66 -5.88
C PHE A 34 0.81 5.01 -7.37
N GLU A 35 0.02 4.35 -8.20
CA GLU A 35 -0.12 4.63 -9.63
C GLU A 35 -1.60 4.74 -9.99
N GLU A 36 -1.90 5.56 -10.97
CA GLU A 36 -3.25 5.79 -11.46
C GLU A 36 -3.27 5.68 -12.98
N ASN A 37 -4.31 5.05 -13.48
CA ASN A 37 -4.54 4.91 -14.90
C ASN A 37 -6.00 5.22 -15.21
N GLN A 38 -6.24 6.30 -15.92
CA GLN A 38 -7.57 6.67 -16.36
C GLN A 38 -8.07 5.71 -17.45
N ILE A 39 -9.22 5.10 -17.24
CA ILE A 39 -9.87 4.18 -18.17
C ILE A 39 -10.95 4.92 -18.95
N GLU A 40 -11.79 5.68 -18.23
CA GLU A 40 -12.87 6.51 -18.75
C GLU A 40 -12.90 7.83 -17.95
N GLU A 41 -13.77 8.76 -18.32
CA GLU A 41 -13.86 10.08 -17.68
C GLU A 41 -13.96 10.00 -16.14
N ASN A 42 -14.75 9.06 -15.64
CA ASN A 42 -14.99 8.86 -14.21
C ASN A 42 -14.60 7.45 -13.71
N ARG A 43 -13.75 6.74 -14.47
CA ARG A 43 -13.30 5.38 -14.16
C ARG A 43 -11.78 5.29 -14.22
N PHE A 44 -11.20 4.86 -13.13
CA PHE A 44 -9.76 4.77 -12.97
C PHE A 44 -9.36 3.42 -12.43
N ARG A 45 -8.17 2.98 -12.82
CA ARG A 45 -7.46 1.93 -12.09
C ARG A 45 -6.44 2.59 -11.18
N VAL A 46 -6.52 2.30 -9.90
CA VAL A 46 -5.61 2.78 -8.87
C VAL A 46 -4.85 1.59 -8.31
N SER A 47 -3.55 1.72 -8.11
CA SER A 47 -2.73 0.70 -7.47
C SER A 47 -1.80 1.30 -6.42
N PHE A 48 -1.39 0.48 -5.45
CA PHE A 48 -0.33 0.80 -4.49
C PHE A 48 0.59 -0.40 -4.31
N GLY A 49 1.88 -0.20 -4.56
CA GLY A 49 2.92 -1.19 -4.36
C GLY A 49 3.73 -0.93 -3.08
N GLY A 50 3.78 -1.93 -2.20
CA GLY A 50 4.58 -1.92 -0.98
C GLY A 50 5.91 -2.66 -1.14
N ASN A 51 6.97 -2.21 -0.45
CA ASN A 51 8.22 -2.97 -0.34
C ASN A 51 8.05 -4.13 0.66
N SER A 52 9.11 -4.92 0.88
CA SER A 52 9.08 -6.08 1.79
C SER A 52 8.91 -5.75 3.28
N ARG A 53 8.82 -4.48 3.64
CA ARG A 53 8.57 -3.98 5.00
C ARG A 53 7.16 -3.41 5.16
N THR A 54 6.47 -3.22 4.04
CA THR A 54 5.09 -2.72 4.02
C THR A 54 4.17 -3.92 4.14
N ASP A 55 3.38 -3.96 5.19
CA ASP A 55 2.40 -5.01 5.39
C ASP A 55 1.21 -4.85 4.43
N ARG A 56 0.40 -5.88 4.38
CA ARG A 56 -0.76 -5.94 3.51
C ARG A 56 -1.82 -4.90 3.88
N GLU A 57 -2.06 -4.70 5.17
CA GLU A 57 -3.07 -3.77 5.66
C GLU A 57 -2.73 -2.33 5.27
N THR A 58 -1.45 -1.95 5.42
CA THR A 58 -0.94 -0.66 4.96
C THR A 58 -1.15 -0.45 3.45
N VAL A 59 -0.81 -1.46 2.63
CA VAL A 59 -0.99 -1.39 1.17
C VAL A 59 -2.46 -1.20 0.80
N GLU A 60 -3.35 -1.92 1.45
CA GLU A 60 -4.79 -1.84 1.22
C GLU A 60 -5.39 -0.50 1.70
N THR A 61 -4.93 0.00 2.85
CA THR A 61 -5.33 1.30 3.39
C THR A 61 -4.89 2.44 2.45
N TYR A 62 -3.67 2.40 1.98
CA TYR A 62 -3.14 3.41 1.08
C TYR A 62 -3.83 3.41 -0.29
N LEU A 63 -4.18 2.23 -0.81
CA LEU A 63 -4.99 2.11 -2.01
C LEU A 63 -6.36 2.79 -1.85
N LEU A 64 -7.06 2.49 -0.74
CA LEU A 64 -8.38 3.07 -0.47
C LEU A 64 -8.30 4.58 -0.28
N TYR A 65 -7.29 5.04 0.46
CA TYR A 65 -7.04 6.46 0.66
C TYR A 65 -6.78 7.19 -0.65
N ARG A 66 -5.93 6.61 -1.54
CA ARG A 66 -5.66 7.22 -2.86
C ARG A 66 -6.90 7.24 -3.75
N SER A 67 -7.72 6.20 -3.71
CA SER A 67 -9.00 6.17 -4.42
C SER A 67 -9.92 7.32 -4.00
N ALA A 68 -9.98 7.60 -2.70
CA ALA A 68 -10.75 8.72 -2.15
C ALA A 68 -10.15 10.09 -2.52
N GLU A 69 -8.83 10.24 -2.39
CA GLU A 69 -8.10 11.46 -2.74
C GLU A 69 -8.30 11.81 -4.22
N LEU A 70 -8.08 10.84 -5.12
CA LEU A 70 -8.32 10.98 -6.55
C LEU A 70 -9.78 11.37 -6.86
N THR A 71 -10.74 10.76 -6.17
CA THR A 71 -12.16 11.07 -6.35
C THR A 71 -12.45 12.53 -6.06
N VAL A 72 -11.94 13.06 -4.95
CA VAL A 72 -12.09 14.49 -4.60
C VAL A 72 -11.33 15.39 -5.58
N GLU A 73 -10.11 15.03 -5.97
CA GLU A 73 -9.30 15.77 -6.93
C GLU A 73 -10.00 15.90 -8.30
N GLN A 74 -10.73 14.85 -8.73
CA GLN A 74 -11.50 14.86 -9.97
C GLN A 74 -12.88 15.54 -9.84
N GLY A 75 -13.23 16.04 -8.64
CA GLY A 75 -14.48 16.77 -8.38
C GLY A 75 -15.71 15.88 -8.26
N TYR A 76 -15.51 14.65 -7.82
CA TYR A 76 -16.56 13.70 -7.46
C TYR A 76 -16.74 13.59 -5.95
N ASP A 77 -17.85 13.02 -5.50
CA ASP A 77 -18.20 12.94 -4.08
C ASP A 77 -18.00 11.54 -3.51
N TYR A 78 -18.23 10.50 -4.33
CA TYR A 78 -18.09 9.11 -3.92
C TYR A 78 -17.41 8.28 -5.00
N PHE A 79 -16.93 7.11 -4.63
CA PHE A 79 -16.45 6.09 -5.56
C PHE A 79 -16.96 4.70 -5.19
N GLU A 80 -17.05 3.86 -6.21
CA GLU A 80 -17.42 2.46 -6.10
C GLU A 80 -16.26 1.58 -6.53
N LEU A 81 -15.97 0.55 -5.77
CA LEU A 81 -15.02 -0.49 -6.17
C LEU A 81 -15.68 -1.45 -7.13
N VAL A 82 -15.30 -1.40 -8.40
CA VAL A 82 -15.82 -2.30 -9.45
C VAL A 82 -15.10 -3.64 -9.38
N GLU A 83 -13.78 -3.61 -9.32
CA GLU A 83 -12.93 -4.78 -9.19
C GLU A 83 -11.76 -4.44 -8.27
N ARG A 84 -11.31 -5.43 -7.50
CA ARG A 84 -10.15 -5.31 -6.63
C ARG A 84 -9.32 -6.58 -6.67
N ALA A 85 -8.02 -6.43 -6.82
CA ALA A 85 -7.05 -7.49 -6.69
C ALA A 85 -5.96 -7.10 -5.68
N VAL A 86 -5.47 -8.07 -4.93
CA VAL A 86 -4.28 -7.94 -4.11
C VAL A 86 -3.34 -9.06 -4.50
N ASP A 87 -2.22 -8.70 -5.09
CA ASP A 87 -1.17 -9.61 -5.48
C ASP A 87 -0.08 -9.65 -4.42
N SER A 88 0.40 -10.83 -4.11
CA SER A 88 1.58 -11.03 -3.27
C SER A 88 2.68 -11.67 -4.11
N GLU A 89 3.82 -10.99 -4.26
CA GLU A 89 5.03 -11.60 -4.81
C GLU A 89 5.88 -12.13 -3.65
N THR A 90 5.97 -13.44 -3.56
CA THR A 90 6.82 -14.12 -2.59
C THR A 90 8.05 -14.66 -3.27
N ARG A 91 9.23 -14.23 -2.85
CA ARG A 91 10.51 -14.79 -3.28
C ARG A 91 11.09 -15.63 -2.15
N THR A 92 11.09 -16.93 -2.33
CA THR A 92 11.81 -17.85 -1.46
C THR A 92 13.28 -17.83 -1.86
N LEU A 93 14.16 -17.39 -0.98
CA LEU A 93 15.61 -17.52 -1.11
C LEU A 93 16.02 -18.95 -0.70
N GLY A 94 15.54 -19.94 -1.45
CA GLY A 94 15.82 -21.35 -1.26
C GLY A 94 15.54 -22.09 -2.56
N ARG A 95 16.50 -22.86 -2.96
CA ARG A 95 16.58 -23.64 -4.21
C ARG A 95 15.34 -24.52 -4.42
N HIS A 96 14.33 -24.02 -5.18
CA HIS A 96 13.53 -24.84 -6.12
C HIS A 96 12.59 -23.96 -6.96
N PRO A 97 12.74 -23.98 -8.30
CA PRO A 97 11.83 -23.29 -9.20
C PRO A 97 10.71 -24.25 -9.59
N ARG A 98 9.60 -24.24 -8.90
CA ARG A 98 8.34 -24.76 -9.44
C ARG A 98 7.17 -24.28 -8.59
N TYR A 99 6.25 -23.63 -9.30
CA TYR A 99 4.96 -23.09 -8.92
C TYR A 99 4.98 -21.66 -8.36
N GLY A 100 4.91 -20.70 -9.29
CA GLY A 100 4.33 -19.40 -9.04
C GLY A 100 2.85 -19.59 -8.68
N GLY A 101 2.53 -19.57 -7.41
CA GLY A 101 1.15 -19.59 -6.94
C GLY A 101 0.55 -18.20 -7.09
N PHE A 102 -0.29 -18.03 -8.09
CA PHE A 102 -1.15 -16.85 -8.20
C PHE A 102 -2.30 -17.03 -7.21
N SER A 103 -2.33 -16.26 -6.16
CA SER A 103 -3.41 -16.28 -5.19
C SER A 103 -4.18 -14.96 -5.28
N VAL A 104 -5.31 -14.99 -5.96
CA VAL A 104 -6.27 -13.89 -5.99
C VAL A 104 -7.13 -14.01 -4.73
N ARG A 105 -7.03 -13.02 -3.85
CA ARG A 105 -7.85 -12.95 -2.64
C ARG A 105 -8.79 -11.76 -2.71
N TYR A 106 -10.08 -12.03 -2.57
CA TYR A 106 -11.10 -11.00 -2.42
C TYR A 106 -11.18 -10.58 -0.95
N ALA A 107 -10.95 -9.31 -0.68
CA ALA A 107 -11.22 -8.71 0.62
C ALA A 107 -12.24 -7.60 0.47
N TYR A 108 -13.14 -7.44 1.44
CA TYR A 108 -14.09 -6.33 1.50
C TYR A 108 -13.84 -5.48 2.74
N PHE A 109 -14.03 -4.19 2.61
CA PHE A 109 -13.95 -3.26 3.72
C PHE A 109 -15.29 -3.19 4.45
N HIS A 110 -15.27 -3.33 5.76
CA HIS A 110 -16.45 -3.11 6.60
C HIS A 110 -16.23 -1.83 7.43
N PRO A 111 -17.13 -0.82 7.37
CA PRO A 111 -16.94 0.49 8.01
C PRO A 111 -16.66 0.45 9.52
N ARG A 112 -17.04 -0.63 10.19
CA ARG A 112 -16.87 -0.82 11.63
C ARG A 112 -15.72 -1.76 12.03
N TRP A 113 -15.19 -2.55 11.08
CA TRP A 113 -14.25 -3.63 11.37
C TRP A 113 -13.03 -3.63 10.44
N GLY A 114 -12.90 -2.62 9.57
CA GLY A 114 -11.83 -2.52 8.60
C GLY A 114 -11.86 -3.62 7.52
N TRP A 115 -10.71 -3.86 6.94
CA TRP A 115 -10.56 -4.86 5.89
C TRP A 115 -10.69 -6.29 6.44
N ARG A 116 -11.62 -7.06 5.86
CA ARG A 116 -11.79 -8.48 6.17
C ARG A 116 -11.37 -9.31 4.96
N GLY A 117 -10.25 -10.02 5.08
CA GLY A 117 -9.83 -11.04 4.12
C GLY A 117 -10.39 -12.40 4.50
N ILE A 118 -10.67 -13.24 3.51
CA ILE A 118 -10.91 -14.67 3.77
C ILE A 118 -9.55 -15.28 4.11
N HIS A 119 -9.42 -15.73 5.34
CA HIS A 119 -8.23 -16.42 5.84
C HIS A 119 -8.14 -17.81 5.19
N ASP A 120 -7.02 -18.11 4.56
CA ASP A 120 -6.73 -19.45 4.06
C ASP A 120 -5.84 -20.14 5.09
N PRO A 121 -6.32 -21.16 5.80
CA PRO A 121 -5.56 -21.79 6.88
C PRO A 121 -4.36 -22.63 6.40
N PHE A 122 -4.11 -22.71 5.09
CA PHE A 122 -3.03 -23.52 4.53
C PHE A 122 -1.65 -22.84 4.52
N TRP A 123 -1.52 -21.58 4.96
CA TRP A 123 -0.29 -20.80 4.85
C TRP A 123 0.47 -20.56 6.16
N ASP A 124 0.02 -21.12 7.28
CA ASP A 124 0.61 -20.83 8.60
C ASP A 124 1.82 -21.70 8.99
N ASP A 125 2.31 -22.60 8.13
CA ASP A 125 3.23 -23.64 8.60
C ASP A 125 4.61 -23.72 7.92
N PHE A 126 5.13 -22.67 7.29
CA PHE A 126 6.51 -22.69 6.79
C PHE A 126 7.36 -21.54 7.31
N HIS A 127 8.21 -21.87 8.28
CA HIS A 127 9.28 -21.01 8.80
C HIS A 127 10.48 -20.94 7.83
N GLU A 128 10.26 -20.51 6.60
CA GLU A 128 11.32 -20.08 5.70
C GLU A 128 11.26 -18.56 5.56
N ARG A 129 12.43 -17.93 5.51
CA ARG A 129 12.54 -16.47 5.32
C ARG A 129 11.98 -16.08 3.97
N GLU A 130 10.69 -15.89 3.93
CA GLU A 130 9.92 -15.50 2.77
C GLU A 130 9.89 -13.97 2.71
N ILE A 131 10.39 -13.41 1.61
CA ILE A 131 10.27 -11.99 1.36
C ILE A 131 8.95 -11.80 0.60
N THR A 132 7.89 -11.46 1.33
CA THR A 132 6.59 -11.17 0.74
C THR A 132 6.46 -9.68 0.47
N ARG A 133 6.02 -9.33 -0.73
CA ARG A 133 5.68 -7.98 -1.14
C ARG A 133 4.22 -7.94 -1.54
N PHE A 134 3.53 -6.90 -1.13
CA PHE A 134 2.12 -6.73 -1.44
C PHE A 134 1.94 -5.59 -2.44
N GLU A 135 1.07 -5.83 -3.41
CA GLU A 135 0.55 -4.82 -4.31
C GLU A 135 -0.97 -4.96 -4.32
N ALA A 136 -1.67 -3.86 -4.11
CA ALA A 136 -3.12 -3.82 -4.21
C ALA A 136 -3.51 -2.96 -5.41
N SER A 137 -4.52 -3.40 -6.15
CA SER A 137 -5.11 -2.63 -7.24
C SER A 137 -6.62 -2.67 -7.17
N ALA A 138 -7.25 -1.58 -7.57
CA ALA A 138 -8.69 -1.48 -7.67
C ALA A 138 -9.06 -0.71 -8.94
N GLU A 139 -10.16 -1.11 -9.54
CA GLU A 139 -10.86 -0.32 -10.51
C GLU A 139 -12.00 0.40 -9.79
N ILE A 140 -12.01 1.73 -9.90
CA ILE A 140 -12.99 2.59 -9.24
C ILE A 140 -13.84 3.31 -10.28
N PHE A 141 -15.12 3.46 -9.96
CA PHE A 141 -16.07 4.30 -10.66
C PHE A 141 -16.49 5.44 -9.74
N MET A 142 -16.34 6.69 -10.19
CA MET A 142 -16.60 7.88 -9.39
C MET A 142 -17.93 8.52 -9.75
N GLY A 143 -18.66 9.01 -8.73
CA GLY A 143 -19.95 9.66 -8.91
C GLY A 143 -20.12 10.92 -8.05
N ARG A 144 -21.16 11.69 -8.37
CA ARG A 144 -21.53 12.93 -7.66
C ARG A 144 -22.81 12.77 -6.88
N GLY A 145 -22.93 13.52 -5.79
CA GLY A 145 -24.07 13.46 -4.88
C GLY A 145 -23.95 12.36 -3.85
N ASP A 146 -25.08 11.89 -3.34
CA ASP A 146 -25.12 10.87 -2.30
C ASP A 146 -24.61 9.52 -2.83
N LYS A 147 -23.76 8.87 -2.05
CA LYS A 147 -23.25 7.54 -2.43
C LYS A 147 -24.36 6.51 -2.45
N PRO A 148 -24.34 5.53 -3.37
CA PRO A 148 -25.25 4.40 -3.37
C PRO A 148 -25.23 3.60 -2.06
N ASP A 149 -26.39 3.07 -1.66
CA ASP A 149 -26.51 2.28 -0.43
C ASP A 149 -26.11 0.82 -0.67
N HIS A 150 -24.81 0.61 -0.87
CA HIS A 150 -24.24 -0.73 -0.94
C HIS A 150 -22.78 -0.73 -0.42
N PRO A 151 -22.26 -1.89 0.03
CA PRO A 151 -20.98 -1.96 0.77
C PRO A 151 -19.72 -1.68 -0.06
N ARG A 152 -19.83 -1.53 -1.38
CA ARG A 152 -18.71 -1.20 -2.27
C ARG A 152 -18.65 0.27 -2.64
N ALA A 153 -19.65 1.07 -2.19
CA ALA A 153 -19.67 2.52 -2.38
C ALA A 153 -19.12 3.22 -1.15
N PHE A 154 -18.23 4.17 -1.35
CA PHE A 154 -17.52 4.92 -0.32
C PHE A 154 -17.70 6.41 -0.53
N ASP A 155 -18.08 7.15 0.51
CA ASP A 155 -17.95 8.60 0.51
C ASP A 155 -16.48 8.96 0.56
N ALA A 156 -16.01 9.75 -0.40
CA ALA A 156 -14.58 10.03 -0.52
C ALA A 156 -14.05 10.87 0.65
N ARG A 157 -14.84 11.85 1.14
CA ARG A 157 -14.43 12.72 2.23
C ARG A 157 -14.42 11.98 3.56
N ASP A 158 -15.38 11.09 3.78
CA ASP A 158 -15.42 10.24 4.97
C ASP A 158 -14.21 9.30 5.03
N VAL A 159 -13.82 8.71 3.89
CA VAL A 159 -12.62 7.87 3.82
C VAL A 159 -11.37 8.68 4.16
N LEU A 160 -11.21 9.88 3.58
CA LEU A 160 -10.07 10.75 3.88
C LEU A 160 -10.01 11.16 5.35
N ALA A 161 -11.15 11.49 5.94
CA ALA A 161 -11.24 11.89 7.34
C ALA A 161 -10.90 10.73 8.31
N ASN A 162 -11.34 9.52 7.98
CA ASN A 162 -11.17 8.37 8.87
C ASN A 162 -9.80 7.68 8.74
N LEU A 163 -9.17 7.73 7.57
CA LEU A 163 -7.89 7.05 7.31
C LEU A 163 -6.69 8.01 7.31
N GLY A 164 -6.92 9.31 7.40
CA GLY A 164 -5.86 10.32 7.28
C GLY A 164 -4.73 10.16 8.29
N ASP A 165 -5.04 9.76 9.52
CA ASP A 165 -4.08 9.57 10.61
C ASP A 165 -3.16 8.34 10.38
N ASP A 166 -3.59 7.39 9.56
CA ASP A 166 -2.81 6.19 9.23
C ASP A 166 -1.85 6.41 8.03
N ILE A 167 -1.92 7.58 7.39
CA ILE A 167 -1.16 7.88 6.18
C ILE A 167 0.20 8.48 6.50
N VAL A 168 1.25 7.69 6.32
CA VAL A 168 2.63 8.15 6.49
C VAL A 168 3.19 8.67 5.17
N ARG A 169 3.37 9.98 5.06
CA ARG A 169 3.96 10.63 3.89
C ARG A 169 5.49 10.69 4.04
N PRO A 170 6.24 10.76 2.91
CA PRO A 170 7.69 10.97 3.00
C PRO A 170 8.01 12.31 3.66
N GLU A 171 9.12 12.36 4.41
CA GLU A 171 9.65 13.62 4.91
C GLU A 171 10.06 14.49 3.73
N VAL A 172 9.63 15.75 3.73
CA VAL A 172 10.01 16.75 2.73
C VAL A 172 11.35 17.31 3.17
N GLU A 173 12.43 17.00 2.42
CA GLU A 173 13.75 17.64 2.61
C GLU A 173 13.75 19.10 2.12
#